data_0ed20f3a363dd35d6761019b706e7269
#
_entry.id   0ed20f3a363dd35d6761019b706e7269
#
_cell.length_a   1.000
_cell.length_b   1.000
_cell.length_c   1.000
_cell.angle_alpha   90.00
_cell.angle_beta   90.00
_cell.angle_gamma   90.00
#
_symmetry.space_group_name_H-M   'P 1'
#
loop_
_entity.id
_entity.type
_entity.pdbx_description
1 polymer ?
#
loop_
_entity_poly.entity_id
_entity_poly.type
_entity_poly.pdbx_seq_one_letter_code
_entity_poly.pdbx_strand_id
1 'polypeptide(L)'
;MRSKKIRNIPPYNIDSIFNALVLGVKDYVTKNNFTKVVIGISGGIDSALVSAISKVALGGKNIYGFALPSEYNSDESLKLAKNLSDNLGFKLGELSIKKIFNENISLLYSTLFKDLKWDIAEENLQSRIRSNLLMAISNKFNYLLLSTGNKSEMSVGYSTIYGDLSGGPVSYTHLTLPTNGTV
;
A
#
# COMPACT_ATOMS: atom_id res chain seq x y z
N MET A 1 -6.48 -49.17 0.16
CA MET A 1 -6.41 -47.79 0.71
C MET A 1 -4.96 -47.34 0.73
N ARG A 2 -4.56 -46.40 -0.14
CA ARG A 2 -3.21 -45.82 -0.11
C ARG A 2 -3.21 -44.66 0.91
N SER A 3 -2.47 -44.83 2.02
CA SER A 3 -2.26 -43.75 2.97
C SER A 3 -1.52 -42.60 2.27
N LYS A 4 -2.17 -41.41 2.16
CA LYS A 4 -1.48 -40.18 1.77
C LYS A 4 -0.40 -39.91 2.79
N LYS A 5 0.88 -40.02 2.42
CA LYS A 5 2.00 -39.47 3.20
C LYS A 5 1.73 -37.97 3.38
N ILE A 6 1.44 -37.59 4.60
CA ILE A 6 1.44 -36.18 5.00
C ILE A 6 2.88 -35.70 4.78
N ARG A 7 3.09 -34.84 3.78
CA ARG A 7 4.39 -34.19 3.61
C ARG A 7 4.62 -33.34 4.87
N ASN A 8 5.63 -33.67 5.65
CA ASN A 8 6.15 -32.78 6.68
C ASN A 8 6.60 -31.50 5.97
N ILE A 9 5.80 -30.46 6.08
CA ILE A 9 6.17 -29.12 5.65
C ILE A 9 7.20 -28.66 6.67
N PRO A 10 8.45 -28.38 6.27
CA PRO A 10 9.46 -27.89 7.22
C PRO A 10 8.94 -26.59 7.85
N PRO A 11 9.33 -26.29 9.10
CA PRO A 11 8.93 -25.05 9.76
C PRO A 11 9.29 -23.87 8.85
N TYR A 12 8.37 -22.93 8.68
CA TYR A 12 8.54 -21.78 7.80
C TYR A 12 9.81 -21.03 8.20
N ASN A 13 10.78 -21.00 7.30
CA ASN A 13 11.95 -20.15 7.43
C ASN A 13 11.59 -18.76 6.91
N ILE A 14 11.69 -17.73 7.75
CA ILE A 14 11.41 -16.34 7.41
C ILE A 14 12.20 -15.90 6.18
N ASP A 15 13.46 -16.30 6.07
CA ASP A 15 14.30 -15.96 4.91
C ASP A 15 13.74 -16.56 3.62
N SER A 16 13.23 -17.78 3.66
CA SER A 16 12.60 -18.41 2.49
C SER A 16 11.32 -17.68 2.08
N ILE A 17 10.51 -17.22 3.04
CA ILE A 17 9.31 -16.44 2.79
C ILE A 17 9.70 -15.10 2.17
N PHE A 18 10.65 -14.39 2.78
CA PHE A 18 11.11 -13.11 2.27
C PHE A 18 11.65 -13.21 0.84
N ASN A 19 12.50 -14.20 0.58
CA ASN A 19 13.04 -14.45 -0.76
C ASN A 19 11.95 -14.80 -1.78
N ALA A 20 10.93 -15.55 -1.38
CA ALA A 20 9.79 -15.85 -2.25
C ALA A 20 8.99 -14.58 -2.60
N LEU A 21 8.78 -13.67 -1.64
CA LEU A 21 8.11 -12.38 -1.88
C LEU A 21 8.94 -11.49 -2.82
N VAL A 22 10.25 -11.41 -2.58
CA VAL A 22 11.18 -10.67 -3.46
C VAL A 22 11.13 -11.23 -4.90
N LEU A 23 11.18 -12.54 -5.05
CA LEU A 23 11.07 -13.19 -6.36
C LEU A 23 9.72 -12.90 -7.02
N GLY A 24 8.63 -12.99 -6.26
CA GLY A 24 7.28 -12.71 -6.75
C GLY A 24 7.12 -11.28 -7.28
N VAL A 25 7.61 -10.28 -6.54
CA VAL A 25 7.60 -8.88 -6.99
C VAL A 25 8.43 -8.72 -8.25
N LYS A 26 9.67 -9.25 -8.27
CA LYS A 26 10.56 -9.16 -9.42
C LYS A 26 9.95 -9.77 -10.68
N ASP A 27 9.43 -10.98 -10.55
CA ASP A 27 8.81 -11.73 -11.65
C ASP A 27 7.59 -11.01 -12.21
N TYR A 28 6.71 -10.53 -11.32
CA TYR A 28 5.50 -9.84 -11.75
C TYR A 28 5.82 -8.54 -12.48
N VAL A 29 6.71 -7.71 -11.93
CA VAL A 29 7.14 -6.46 -12.57
C VAL A 29 7.75 -6.74 -13.95
N THR A 30 8.67 -7.70 -14.03
CA THR A 30 9.38 -8.01 -15.27
C THR A 30 8.46 -8.62 -16.34
N LYS A 31 7.61 -9.59 -15.96
CA LYS A 31 6.71 -10.27 -16.89
C LYS A 31 5.62 -9.36 -17.46
N ASN A 32 5.27 -8.30 -16.73
CA ASN A 32 4.33 -7.29 -17.21
C ASN A 32 5.03 -6.09 -17.89
N ASN A 33 6.31 -6.21 -18.20
CA ASN A 33 7.12 -5.18 -18.90
C ASN A 33 7.22 -3.84 -18.15
N PHE A 34 7.08 -3.85 -16.82
CA PHE A 34 7.40 -2.68 -16.01
C PHE A 34 8.86 -2.70 -15.60
N THR A 35 9.44 -1.51 -15.45
CA THR A 35 10.80 -1.32 -14.95
C THR A 35 10.85 -0.60 -13.62
N LYS A 36 9.75 0.05 -13.25
CA LYS A 36 9.63 0.88 -12.06
C LYS A 36 8.30 0.65 -11.37
N VAL A 37 8.29 0.93 -10.08
CA VAL A 37 7.09 0.81 -9.26
C VAL A 37 6.77 2.11 -8.54
N VAL A 38 5.50 2.34 -8.27
CA VAL A 38 5.01 3.41 -7.39
C VAL A 38 4.37 2.80 -6.16
N ILE A 39 4.61 3.39 -4.99
CA ILE A 39 4.11 2.90 -3.69
C ILE A 39 3.58 4.09 -2.89
N GLY A 40 2.38 3.97 -2.34
CA GLY A 40 1.87 4.90 -1.33
C GLY A 40 2.58 4.66 0.02
N ILE A 41 3.22 5.68 0.57
CA ILE A 41 3.98 5.59 1.83
C ILE A 41 3.18 6.29 2.92
N SER A 42 2.61 5.49 3.82
CA SER A 42 1.82 6.00 4.95
C SER A 42 2.64 6.33 6.19
N GLY A 43 3.89 5.87 6.26
CA GLY A 43 4.70 5.84 7.49
C GLY A 43 4.44 4.59 8.36
N GLY A 44 3.47 3.75 7.99
CA GLY A 44 3.16 2.48 8.66
C GLY A 44 4.03 1.31 8.18
N ILE A 45 3.97 0.21 8.95
CA ILE A 45 4.80 -0.98 8.73
C ILE A 45 4.53 -1.66 7.38
N ASP A 46 3.29 -1.66 6.90
CA ASP A 46 2.90 -2.31 5.65
C ASP A 46 3.61 -1.67 4.45
N SER A 47 3.52 -0.35 4.34
CA SER A 47 4.21 0.40 3.29
C SER A 47 5.74 0.29 3.40
N ALA A 48 6.27 0.19 4.62
CA ALA A 48 7.69 -0.03 4.87
C ALA A 48 8.13 -1.41 4.38
N LEU A 49 7.38 -2.46 4.69
CA LEU A 49 7.69 -3.83 4.27
C LEU A 49 7.64 -3.98 2.74
N VAL A 50 6.59 -3.45 2.08
CA VAL A 50 6.50 -3.46 0.61
C VAL A 50 7.68 -2.73 -0.02
N SER A 51 8.07 -1.59 0.57
CA SER A 51 9.23 -0.83 0.09
C SER A 51 10.54 -1.60 0.25
N ALA A 52 10.73 -2.30 1.38
CA ALA A 52 11.92 -3.11 1.64
C ALA A 52 12.01 -4.30 0.66
N ILE A 53 10.91 -5.03 0.46
CA ILE A 53 10.83 -6.13 -0.52
C ILE A 53 11.14 -5.60 -1.92
N SER A 54 10.52 -4.48 -2.31
CA SER A 54 10.73 -3.85 -3.61
C SER A 54 12.16 -3.38 -3.81
N LYS A 55 12.81 -2.88 -2.74
CA LYS A 55 14.24 -2.48 -2.77
C LYS A 55 15.14 -3.66 -3.10
N VAL A 56 14.90 -4.82 -2.50
CA VAL A 56 15.69 -6.03 -2.78
C VAL A 56 15.39 -6.58 -4.18
N ALA A 57 14.12 -6.55 -4.59
CA ALA A 57 13.69 -7.07 -5.88
C ALA A 57 14.17 -6.25 -7.08
N LEU A 58 14.13 -4.91 -6.97
CA LEU A 58 14.24 -3.99 -8.11
C LEU A 58 15.38 -2.96 -7.96
N GLY A 59 15.87 -2.74 -6.75
CA GLY A 59 16.77 -1.64 -6.41
C GLY A 59 16.03 -0.32 -6.15
N GLY A 60 16.55 0.49 -5.22
CA GLY A 60 15.88 1.72 -4.76
C GLY A 60 15.63 2.76 -5.86
N LYS A 61 16.51 2.85 -6.86
CA LYS A 61 16.35 3.77 -8.00
C LYS A 61 15.09 3.51 -8.85
N ASN A 62 14.52 2.32 -8.75
CA ASN A 62 13.33 1.90 -9.48
C ASN A 62 12.04 2.00 -8.66
N ILE A 63 12.11 2.58 -7.45
CA ILE A 63 10.98 2.81 -6.55
C ILE A 63 10.68 4.30 -6.49
N TYR A 64 9.41 4.65 -6.62
CA TYR A 64 8.88 5.99 -6.43
C TYR A 64 7.83 5.93 -5.32
N GLY A 65 8.18 6.41 -4.13
CA GLY A 65 7.27 6.53 -2.99
C GLY A 65 6.50 7.85 -3.06
N PHE A 66 5.24 7.84 -2.65
CA PHE A 66 4.46 9.07 -2.48
C PHE A 66 3.79 9.07 -1.10
N ALA A 67 4.08 10.07 -0.30
CA ALA A 67 3.30 10.40 0.89
C ALA A 67 2.10 11.25 0.45
N LEU A 68 0.89 10.87 0.90
CA LEU A 68 -0.35 11.55 0.54
C LEU A 68 -1.09 12.02 1.82
N PRO A 69 -0.53 13.04 2.52
CA PRO A 69 -1.10 13.49 3.77
C PRO A 69 -2.47 14.15 3.59
N SER A 70 -3.33 13.95 4.60
CA SER A 70 -4.57 14.69 4.83
C SER A 70 -4.40 15.61 6.03
N GLU A 71 -5.47 16.26 6.50
CA GLU A 71 -5.45 17.04 7.74
C GLU A 71 -5.26 16.19 9.01
N TYR A 72 -5.58 14.90 8.90
CA TYR A 72 -5.57 13.95 10.02
C TYR A 72 -4.27 13.15 10.16
N ASN A 73 -3.32 13.34 9.23
CA ASN A 73 -2.03 12.67 9.32
C ASN A 73 -1.09 13.46 10.25
N SER A 74 -0.38 12.74 11.12
CA SER A 74 0.61 13.35 12.00
C SER A 74 1.89 13.72 11.24
N ASP A 75 2.58 14.77 11.70
CA ASP A 75 3.92 15.12 11.20
C ASP A 75 4.92 13.95 11.35
N GLU A 76 4.67 13.08 12.32
CA GLU A 76 5.45 11.88 12.55
C GLU A 76 5.38 10.90 11.38
N SER A 77 4.20 10.71 10.78
CA SER A 77 4.02 9.84 9.60
C SER A 77 4.87 10.30 8.42
N LEU A 78 4.92 11.59 8.17
CA LEU A 78 5.78 12.15 7.11
C LEU A 78 7.27 11.99 7.43
N LYS A 79 7.66 12.18 8.68
CA LYS A 79 9.03 11.96 9.13
C LYS A 79 9.45 10.51 8.97
N LEU A 80 8.58 9.57 9.34
CA LEU A 80 8.83 8.14 9.15
C LEU A 80 8.93 7.76 7.67
N ALA A 81 8.05 8.30 6.82
CA ALA A 81 8.13 8.10 5.38
C ALA A 81 9.45 8.59 4.78
N LYS A 82 9.92 9.76 5.22
CA LYS A 82 11.21 10.33 4.79
C LYS A 82 12.38 9.48 5.25
N ASN A 83 12.43 9.09 6.52
CA ASN A 83 13.47 8.22 7.05
C ASN A 83 13.53 6.88 6.29
N LEU A 84 12.36 6.31 5.98
CA LEU A 84 12.26 5.09 5.19
C LEU A 84 12.87 5.27 3.78
N SER A 85 12.52 6.36 3.10
CA SER A 85 13.03 6.64 1.77
C SER A 85 14.54 6.84 1.74
N ASP A 86 15.08 7.54 2.73
CA ASP A 86 16.52 7.78 2.86
C ASP A 86 17.28 6.45 3.13
N ASN A 87 16.77 5.62 4.05
CA ASN A 87 17.36 4.33 4.39
C ASN A 87 17.34 3.33 3.23
N LEU A 88 16.28 3.30 2.46
CA LEU A 88 16.13 2.38 1.33
C LEU A 88 16.65 2.95 0.00
N GLY A 89 16.95 4.25 -0.05
CA GLY A 89 17.53 4.93 -1.21
C GLY A 89 16.56 5.05 -2.38
N PHE A 90 15.28 5.33 -2.12
CA PHE A 90 14.30 5.61 -3.15
C PHE A 90 13.82 7.08 -3.11
N LYS A 91 13.19 7.52 -4.21
CA LYS A 91 12.64 8.89 -4.29
C LYS A 91 11.28 8.95 -3.61
N LEU A 92 11.12 9.89 -2.68
CA LEU A 92 9.83 10.20 -2.05
C LEU A 92 9.29 11.53 -2.57
N GLY A 93 8.07 11.51 -3.10
CA GLY A 93 7.28 12.69 -3.39
C GLY A 93 6.21 12.90 -2.31
N GLU A 94 5.72 14.13 -2.20
CA GLU A 94 4.61 14.48 -1.31
C GLU A 94 3.48 15.10 -2.13
N LEU A 95 2.27 14.56 -1.97
CA LEU A 95 1.04 15.05 -2.61
C LEU A 95 -0.07 15.14 -1.56
N SER A 96 -0.28 16.32 -0.99
CA SER A 96 -1.38 16.51 -0.04
C SER A 96 -2.73 16.31 -0.71
N ILE A 97 -3.57 15.47 -0.11
CA ILE A 97 -4.95 15.24 -0.55
C ILE A 97 -5.94 16.23 0.06
N LYS A 98 -5.50 17.07 1.00
CA LYS A 98 -6.34 17.99 1.78
C LYS A 98 -7.32 18.77 0.92
N LYS A 99 -6.84 19.46 -0.11
CA LYS A 99 -7.70 20.29 -0.96
C LYS A 99 -8.76 19.47 -1.68
N ILE A 100 -8.36 18.35 -2.30
CA ILE A 100 -9.28 17.48 -3.03
C ILE A 100 -10.31 16.86 -2.09
N PHE A 101 -9.88 16.43 -0.91
CA PHE A 101 -10.76 15.87 0.09
C PHE A 101 -11.79 16.89 0.57
N ASN A 102 -11.37 18.10 0.92
CA ASN A 102 -12.26 19.15 1.41
C ASN A 102 -13.27 19.60 0.36
N GLU A 103 -12.90 19.66 -0.92
CA GLU A 103 -13.83 19.97 -2.02
C GLU A 103 -14.91 18.86 -2.15
N ASN A 104 -14.51 17.59 -2.06
CA ASN A 104 -15.47 16.48 -2.09
C ASN A 104 -16.42 16.52 -0.87
N ILE A 105 -15.88 16.74 0.34
CA ILE A 105 -16.68 16.86 1.56
C ILE A 105 -17.65 18.03 1.45
N SER A 106 -17.18 19.19 1.02
CA SER A 106 -18.04 20.38 0.82
C SER A 106 -19.20 20.09 -0.12
N LEU A 107 -18.94 19.42 -1.25
CA LEU A 107 -19.97 19.03 -2.20
C LEU A 107 -21.00 18.08 -1.58
N LEU A 108 -20.54 17.01 -0.91
CA LEU A 108 -21.42 16.00 -0.34
C LEU A 108 -22.30 16.55 0.79
N TYR A 109 -21.70 17.31 1.72
CA TYR A 109 -22.41 17.86 2.86
C TYR A 109 -23.32 19.04 2.51
N SER A 110 -23.03 19.80 1.46
CA SER A 110 -23.95 20.83 0.98
C SER A 110 -25.19 20.25 0.28
N THR A 111 -25.15 19.01 -0.17
CA THR A 111 -26.23 18.41 -0.99
C THR A 111 -26.90 17.22 -0.33
N LEU A 112 -26.13 16.16 0.01
CA LEU A 112 -26.69 14.87 0.38
C LEU A 112 -26.46 14.50 1.85
N PHE A 113 -25.36 14.92 2.48
CA PHE A 113 -24.93 14.49 3.81
C PHE A 113 -25.24 15.53 4.91
N LYS A 114 -26.04 16.54 4.62
CA LYS A 114 -26.26 17.73 5.46
C LYS A 114 -26.53 17.43 6.92
N ASP A 115 -27.35 16.40 7.20
CA ASP A 115 -27.76 16.03 8.55
C ASP A 115 -27.16 14.69 9.03
N LEU A 116 -26.18 14.15 8.28
CA LEU A 116 -25.51 12.89 8.59
C LEU A 116 -24.28 13.14 9.45
N LYS A 117 -23.96 12.15 10.31
CA LYS A 117 -22.74 12.18 11.10
C LYS A 117 -21.59 11.63 10.28
N TRP A 118 -20.38 12.12 10.56
CA TRP A 118 -19.13 11.59 10.04
C TRP A 118 -18.96 10.12 10.43
N ASP A 119 -18.58 9.28 9.46
CA ASP A 119 -18.38 7.83 9.66
C ASP A 119 -17.32 7.25 8.72
N ILE A 120 -17.40 5.96 8.43
CA ILE A 120 -16.49 5.24 7.55
C ILE A 120 -16.52 5.73 6.09
N ALA A 121 -17.57 6.46 5.67
CA ALA A 121 -17.68 6.94 4.30
C ALA A 121 -16.58 7.96 3.98
N GLU A 122 -16.29 8.86 4.90
CA GLU A 122 -15.26 9.88 4.75
C GLU A 122 -13.84 9.28 4.80
N GLU A 123 -13.62 8.27 5.65
CA GLU A 123 -12.35 7.54 5.70
C GLU A 123 -12.10 6.81 4.38
N ASN A 124 -13.11 6.11 3.86
CA ASN A 124 -13.05 5.45 2.57
C ASN A 124 -12.85 6.43 1.41
N LEU A 125 -13.42 7.63 1.50
CA LEU A 125 -13.21 8.68 0.51
C LEU A 125 -11.74 9.10 0.45
N GLN A 126 -11.09 9.27 1.61
CA GLN A 126 -9.65 9.58 1.64
C GLN A 126 -8.80 8.47 0.98
N SER A 127 -9.10 7.20 1.29
CA SER A 127 -8.41 6.06 0.69
C SER A 127 -8.57 6.05 -0.84
N ARG A 128 -9.77 6.30 -1.35
CA ARG A 128 -10.05 6.36 -2.79
C ARG A 128 -9.35 7.52 -3.48
N ILE A 129 -9.32 8.70 -2.86
CA ILE A 129 -8.58 9.86 -3.40
C ILE A 129 -7.10 9.56 -3.54
N ARG A 130 -6.48 8.97 -2.50
CA ARG A 130 -5.07 8.55 -2.55
C ARG A 130 -4.82 7.56 -3.69
N SER A 131 -5.66 6.56 -3.79
CA SER A 131 -5.57 5.55 -4.83
C SER A 131 -5.71 6.15 -6.23
N ASN A 132 -6.68 7.05 -6.44
CA ASN A 132 -6.88 7.72 -7.73
C ASN A 132 -5.63 8.49 -8.17
N LEU A 133 -4.99 9.23 -7.27
CA LEU A 133 -3.76 9.96 -7.56
C LEU A 133 -2.59 9.01 -7.89
N LEU A 134 -2.42 7.93 -7.11
CA LEU A 134 -1.37 6.94 -7.36
C LEU A 134 -1.59 6.22 -8.69
N MET A 135 -2.83 5.87 -9.05
CA MET A 135 -3.16 5.28 -10.34
C MET A 135 -2.92 6.24 -11.50
N ALA A 136 -3.23 7.53 -11.33
CA ALA A 136 -2.92 8.54 -12.35
C ALA A 136 -1.40 8.65 -12.60
N ILE A 137 -0.59 8.62 -11.54
CA ILE A 137 0.87 8.59 -11.62
C ILE A 137 1.34 7.31 -12.31
N SER A 138 0.84 6.15 -11.88
CA SER A 138 1.11 4.84 -12.45
C SER A 138 0.90 4.85 -13.97
N ASN A 139 -0.26 5.28 -14.42
CA ASN A 139 -0.62 5.33 -15.83
C ASN A 139 0.23 6.33 -16.62
N LYS A 140 0.46 7.52 -16.06
CA LYS A 140 1.18 8.58 -16.76
C LYS A 140 2.66 8.25 -17.00
N PHE A 141 3.30 7.58 -16.02
CA PHE A 141 4.72 7.26 -16.06
C PHE A 141 4.99 5.81 -16.46
N ASN A 142 3.97 5.02 -16.71
CA ASN A 142 4.08 3.57 -16.94
C ASN A 142 4.85 2.85 -15.82
N TYR A 143 4.49 3.16 -14.56
CA TYR A 143 5.00 2.49 -13.37
C TYR A 143 3.94 1.54 -12.82
N LEU A 144 4.34 0.41 -12.27
CA LEU A 144 3.39 -0.48 -11.60
C LEU A 144 3.06 0.06 -10.20
N LEU A 145 1.79 0.31 -9.91
CA LEU A 145 1.34 0.60 -8.54
C LEU A 145 1.36 -0.70 -7.72
N LEU A 146 2.11 -0.72 -6.62
CA LEU A 146 2.09 -1.82 -5.66
C LEU A 146 1.15 -1.49 -4.51
N SER A 147 0.21 -2.38 -4.23
CA SER A 147 -0.67 -2.30 -3.07
C SER A 147 0.07 -2.68 -1.80
N THR A 148 -0.27 -2.04 -0.69
CA THR A 148 0.34 -2.27 0.63
C THR A 148 -0.60 -2.98 1.62
N GLY A 149 -1.76 -3.48 1.17
CA GLY A 149 -2.66 -4.26 2.00
C GLY A 149 -2.06 -5.59 2.47
N ASN A 150 -2.46 -6.08 3.63
CA ASN A 150 -2.01 -7.34 4.19
C ASN A 150 -3.13 -8.40 4.24
N LYS A 151 -2.75 -9.66 4.50
CA LYS A 151 -3.70 -10.77 4.52
C LYS A 151 -4.75 -10.63 5.62
N SER A 152 -4.38 -10.08 6.78
CA SER A 152 -5.31 -9.93 7.90
C SER A 152 -6.43 -8.95 7.54
N GLU A 153 -6.08 -7.80 6.97
CA GLU A 153 -7.05 -6.80 6.49
C GLU A 153 -7.98 -7.39 5.44
N MET A 154 -7.43 -8.09 4.45
CA MET A 154 -8.23 -8.75 3.42
C MET A 154 -9.14 -9.83 3.98
N SER A 155 -8.67 -10.60 4.97
CA SER A 155 -9.43 -11.72 5.55
C SER A 155 -10.64 -11.27 6.38
N VAL A 156 -10.56 -10.11 7.01
CA VAL A 156 -11.64 -9.53 7.82
C VAL A 156 -12.48 -8.49 7.05
N GLY A 157 -12.14 -8.25 5.78
CA GLY A 157 -12.82 -7.24 4.96
C GLY A 157 -12.48 -5.80 5.36
N TYR A 158 -11.40 -5.59 6.11
CA TYR A 158 -10.93 -4.26 6.49
C TYR A 158 -10.05 -3.67 5.40
N SER A 159 -10.69 -3.32 4.30
CA SER A 159 -10.02 -2.72 3.14
C SER A 159 -11.04 -1.95 2.30
N THR A 160 -10.60 -0.85 1.73
CA THR A 160 -11.44 0.01 0.90
C THR A 160 -11.37 -0.42 -0.56
N ILE A 161 -12.52 -0.87 -1.11
CA ILE A 161 -12.64 -1.17 -2.55
C ILE A 161 -12.39 0.11 -3.35
N TYR A 162 -11.53 0.00 -4.36
CA TYR A 162 -11.02 1.13 -5.16
C TYR A 162 -10.20 2.14 -4.36
N GLY A 163 -9.78 1.79 -3.13
CA GLY A 163 -8.84 2.53 -2.29
C GLY A 163 -7.52 1.77 -2.16
N ASP A 164 -7.20 1.36 -0.95
CA ASP A 164 -5.97 0.62 -0.59
C ASP A 164 -5.78 -0.71 -1.33
N LEU A 165 -6.86 -1.30 -1.88
CA LEU A 165 -6.78 -2.48 -2.75
C LEU A 165 -6.45 -2.15 -4.22
N SER A 166 -6.30 -0.90 -4.60
CA SER A 166 -5.98 -0.54 -5.98
C SER A 166 -4.53 -0.81 -6.29
N GLY A 167 -4.26 -1.31 -7.50
CA GLY A 167 -2.91 -1.53 -8.00
C GLY A 167 -2.61 -2.98 -8.40
N GLY A 168 -1.33 -3.27 -8.55
CA GLY A 168 -0.81 -4.59 -8.86
C GLY A 168 -0.80 -5.53 -7.65
N PRO A 169 -0.03 -6.62 -7.70
CA PRO A 169 -0.09 -7.63 -6.66
C PRO A 169 0.23 -7.06 -5.30
N VAL A 170 -0.51 -7.48 -4.31
CA VAL A 170 -0.16 -7.26 -2.91
C VAL A 170 1.04 -8.14 -2.61
N SER A 171 2.17 -7.52 -2.32
CA SER A 171 3.48 -8.20 -2.24
C SER A 171 3.56 -9.25 -1.15
N TYR A 172 2.63 -9.25 -0.18
CA TYR A 172 2.70 -10.13 0.99
C TYR A 172 1.33 -10.58 1.52
N THR A 173 0.35 -10.79 0.63
CA THR A 173 -0.97 -11.35 0.98
C THR A 173 -0.92 -12.67 1.75
N HIS A 174 0.25 -13.31 1.82
CA HIS A 174 0.44 -14.55 2.57
C HIS A 174 0.96 -14.34 4.00
N LEU A 175 1.32 -13.11 4.37
CA LEU A 175 1.79 -12.78 5.72
C LEU A 175 0.69 -12.10 6.51
N THR A 176 0.47 -12.56 7.73
CA THR A 176 -0.30 -11.85 8.74
C THR A 176 0.65 -10.99 9.54
N LEU A 177 0.53 -9.67 9.44
CA LEU A 177 1.22 -8.75 10.34
C LEU A 177 0.33 -8.50 11.57
N PRO A 178 0.92 -8.30 12.76
CA PRO A 178 0.13 -7.88 13.91
C PRO A 178 -0.44 -6.49 13.62
N THR A 179 -1.73 -6.43 13.34
CA THR A 179 -2.47 -5.18 13.28
C THR A 179 -2.69 -4.70 14.71
N ASN A 180 -1.86 -3.79 15.19
CA ASN A 180 -2.22 -3.05 16.38
C ASN A 180 -3.40 -2.18 16.00
N GLY A 181 -4.59 -2.51 16.55
CA GLY A 181 -5.84 -1.83 16.28
C GLY A 181 -5.88 -0.41 16.86
N THR A 182 -5.01 0.45 16.36
CA THR A 182 -5.07 1.90 16.56
C THR A 182 -5.20 2.51 15.17
N VAL A 183 -6.46 2.69 14.80
CA VAL A 183 -6.84 3.66 13.78
C VAL A 183 -6.98 5.01 14.47
#